data_405236883466aa0404143046be9ece6f
#
_entry.id   405236883466aa0404143046be9ece6f
#
_cell.length_a   1.000
_cell.length_b   1.000
_cell.length_c   1.000
_cell.angle_alpha   90.00
_cell.angle_beta   90.00
_cell.angle_gamma   90.00
#
_symmetry.space_group_name_H-M   'P 1'
#
loop_
_entity.id
_entity.type
_entity.pdbx_description
1 polymer ?
#
loop_
_entity_poly.entity_id
_entity_poly.type
_entity_poly.pdbx_seq_one_letter_code
_entity_poly.pdbx_strand_id
1 'polypeptide(L)'
;MIEVKNLTKKFGPHTAVDNISFVVNDGEIVGFLGPNGAGKTTTMNMMTGFISSTEGTVRINGFDILEEPLKAKKQLGYLPDVPPVYGDMTVKEYLEFVCDLKKVKKSDRDFMIKDIVATTKLGDVYKRIIKNLSKGYRQRVGVAQALIGDPDVLILDEPTSGLDPKQIMEMRDLIKRLGKKHTVILSSHILGEVSEICDRIIIINKGKIVASDSTEELMSMAGNSAQLATIKGDPYRAVEKLREWSAISSVIIENDNNDGTYDLKVMGNEGSDIREIIFATMAEEHIPLLMLKPLTSGLEEVFLKVINGSFENAPVEEQLSITFAEGGSSDDEDTIRENKEADE
;
A
#
# COMPACT_ATOMS: atom_id res chain seq x y z
N MET A 1 -4.37 -15.29 -0.66
CA MET A 1 -3.36 -14.86 -1.68
C MET A 1 -4.05 -14.23 -2.88
N ILE A 2 -3.47 -13.15 -3.45
CA ILE A 2 -3.92 -12.51 -4.70
C ILE A 2 -2.78 -12.63 -5.71
N GLU A 3 -3.07 -13.13 -6.91
CA GLU A 3 -2.13 -13.17 -8.02
C GLU A 3 -2.65 -12.32 -9.18
N VAL A 4 -1.82 -11.40 -9.65
CA VAL A 4 -2.09 -10.55 -10.82
C VAL A 4 -0.98 -10.80 -11.84
N LYS A 5 -1.36 -11.23 -13.06
CA LYS A 5 -0.41 -11.56 -14.13
C LYS A 5 -0.71 -10.80 -15.42
N ASN A 6 0.26 -10.01 -15.88
CA ASN A 6 0.24 -9.26 -17.14
C ASN A 6 -1.04 -8.46 -17.35
N LEU A 7 -1.57 -7.88 -16.25
CA LEU A 7 -2.86 -7.23 -16.23
C LEU A 7 -2.81 -5.93 -17.02
N THR A 8 -3.67 -5.81 -18.03
CA THR A 8 -3.78 -4.64 -18.89
C THR A 8 -5.22 -4.19 -19.03
N LYS A 9 -5.45 -2.86 -18.98
CA LYS A 9 -6.74 -2.25 -19.26
C LYS A 9 -6.62 -1.10 -20.24
N LYS A 10 -7.32 -1.24 -21.36
CA LYS A 10 -7.44 -0.20 -22.40
C LYS A 10 -8.88 0.31 -22.47
N PHE A 11 -9.05 1.62 -22.52
CA PHE A 11 -10.30 2.30 -22.78
C PHE A 11 -10.16 3.08 -24.10
N GLY A 12 -10.55 2.44 -25.21
CA GLY A 12 -10.25 2.97 -26.54
C GLY A 12 -8.75 3.15 -26.73
N PRO A 13 -8.26 4.35 -27.09
CA PRO A 13 -6.83 4.59 -27.29
C PRO A 13 -6.04 4.78 -25.98
N HIS A 14 -6.74 4.93 -24.84
CA HIS A 14 -6.09 5.18 -23.55
C HIS A 14 -5.81 3.88 -22.80
N THR A 15 -4.54 3.61 -22.49
CA THR A 15 -4.13 2.50 -21.63
C THR A 15 -4.05 3.00 -20.18
N ALA A 16 -5.03 2.58 -19.38
CA ALA A 16 -5.13 2.98 -17.96
C ALA A 16 -4.26 2.10 -17.05
N VAL A 17 -4.04 0.83 -17.42
CA VAL A 17 -3.16 -0.12 -16.75
C VAL A 17 -2.42 -0.88 -17.85
N ASP A 18 -1.09 -0.98 -17.75
CA ASP A 18 -0.20 -1.47 -18.77
C ASP A 18 0.70 -2.59 -18.23
N ASN A 19 0.32 -3.82 -18.50
CA ASN A 19 1.11 -5.04 -18.26
C ASN A 19 1.68 -5.13 -16.82
N ILE A 20 0.83 -4.98 -15.81
CA ILE A 20 1.27 -5.10 -14.41
C ILE A 20 1.15 -6.53 -13.90
N SER A 21 2.13 -6.95 -13.10
CA SER A 21 2.15 -8.25 -12.43
C SER A 21 2.62 -8.08 -10.99
N PHE A 22 1.94 -8.72 -10.05
CA PHE A 22 2.32 -8.76 -8.64
C PHE A 22 1.57 -9.86 -7.89
N VAL A 23 2.07 -10.22 -6.71
CA VAL A 23 1.44 -11.16 -5.79
C VAL A 23 1.24 -10.47 -4.44
N VAL A 24 0.12 -10.74 -3.77
CA VAL A 24 -0.11 -10.38 -2.36
C VAL A 24 -0.24 -11.68 -1.57
N ASN A 25 0.66 -11.90 -0.63
CA ASN A 25 0.70 -13.12 0.16
C ASN A 25 -0.40 -13.15 1.23
N ASP A 26 -0.71 -14.34 1.75
CA ASP A 26 -1.70 -14.47 2.80
C ASP A 26 -1.26 -13.75 4.08
N GLY A 27 -2.18 -12.96 4.66
CA GLY A 27 -1.92 -12.16 5.88
C GLY A 27 -1.08 -10.91 5.65
N GLU A 28 -0.71 -10.59 4.42
CA GLU A 28 0.04 -9.38 4.07
C GLU A 28 -0.89 -8.17 3.95
N ILE A 29 -0.45 -7.00 4.43
CA ILE A 29 -1.09 -5.71 4.18
C ILE A 29 -0.27 -4.98 3.13
N VAL A 30 -0.80 -4.86 1.91
CA VAL A 30 -0.14 -4.19 0.78
C VAL A 30 -0.78 -2.85 0.49
N GLY A 31 0.06 -1.81 0.42
CA GLY A 31 -0.32 -0.48 -0.02
C GLY A 31 -0.14 -0.33 -1.53
N PHE A 32 -1.17 0.09 -2.25
CA PHE A 32 -1.13 0.40 -3.68
C PHE A 32 -1.10 1.91 -3.85
N LEU A 33 0.09 2.48 -3.99
CA LEU A 33 0.34 3.91 -3.94
C LEU A 33 0.54 4.51 -5.34
N GLY A 34 0.03 5.71 -5.57
CA GLY A 34 0.26 6.43 -6.82
C GLY A 34 -0.56 7.72 -6.92
N PRO A 35 -0.20 8.64 -7.82
CA PRO A 35 -0.95 9.86 -8.02
C PRO A 35 -2.36 9.58 -8.59
N ASN A 36 -3.20 10.61 -8.59
CA ASN A 36 -4.52 10.50 -9.23
C ASN A 36 -4.36 10.23 -10.73
N GLY A 37 -5.16 9.29 -11.26
CA GLY A 37 -5.03 8.85 -12.65
C GLY A 37 -3.92 7.85 -12.93
N ALA A 38 -3.15 7.39 -11.93
CA ALA A 38 -2.08 6.40 -12.12
C ALA A 38 -2.57 4.98 -12.48
N GLY A 39 -3.88 4.68 -12.31
CA GLY A 39 -4.45 3.36 -12.59
C GLY A 39 -4.90 2.58 -11.34
N LYS A 40 -4.79 3.14 -10.11
CA LYS A 40 -5.14 2.46 -8.84
C LYS A 40 -6.56 1.89 -8.85
N THR A 41 -7.57 2.74 -8.90
CA THR A 41 -8.99 2.32 -8.90
C THR A 41 -9.33 1.39 -10.08
N THR A 42 -8.70 1.59 -11.23
CA THR A 42 -8.88 0.69 -12.39
C THR A 42 -8.36 -0.71 -12.07
N THR A 43 -7.19 -0.80 -11.42
CA THR A 43 -6.62 -2.08 -10.97
C THR A 43 -7.51 -2.74 -9.91
N MET A 44 -7.97 -1.99 -8.89
CA MET A 44 -8.89 -2.50 -7.87
C MET A 44 -10.18 -3.03 -8.50
N ASN A 45 -10.75 -2.30 -9.46
CA ASN A 45 -11.97 -2.72 -10.17
C ASN A 45 -11.77 -4.00 -11.01
N MET A 46 -10.60 -4.20 -11.61
CA MET A 46 -10.29 -5.46 -12.29
C MET A 46 -10.11 -6.61 -11.31
N MET A 47 -9.39 -6.41 -10.20
CA MET A 47 -9.20 -7.43 -9.17
C MET A 47 -10.51 -7.87 -8.51
N THR A 48 -11.49 -6.98 -8.42
CA THR A 48 -12.81 -7.30 -7.87
C THR A 48 -13.79 -7.85 -8.91
N GLY A 49 -13.39 -7.89 -10.18
CA GLY A 49 -14.27 -8.28 -11.29
C GLY A 49 -15.45 -7.33 -11.48
N PHE A 50 -15.28 -6.04 -11.09
CA PHE A 50 -16.23 -4.98 -11.40
C PHE A 50 -16.13 -4.56 -12.87
N ILE A 51 -14.91 -4.54 -13.41
CA ILE A 51 -14.63 -4.43 -14.85
C ILE A 51 -13.74 -5.58 -15.30
N SER A 52 -13.89 -6.03 -16.54
CA SER A 52 -12.97 -7.02 -17.14
C SER A 52 -11.65 -6.38 -17.51
N SER A 53 -10.55 -7.14 -17.41
CA SER A 53 -9.25 -6.80 -18.02
C SER A 53 -9.36 -6.84 -19.55
N THR A 54 -8.46 -6.13 -20.23
CA THR A 54 -8.25 -6.29 -21.68
C THR A 54 -7.33 -7.48 -21.96
N GLU A 55 -6.30 -7.62 -21.13
CA GLU A 55 -5.32 -8.72 -21.19
C GLU A 55 -4.92 -9.10 -19.75
N GLY A 56 -4.36 -10.28 -19.57
CA GLY A 56 -3.88 -10.78 -18.27
C GLY A 56 -4.98 -11.36 -17.38
N THR A 57 -4.58 -11.87 -16.23
CA THR A 57 -5.44 -12.61 -15.31
C THR A 57 -5.31 -12.10 -13.87
N VAL A 58 -6.38 -12.29 -13.10
CA VAL A 58 -6.41 -12.07 -11.64
C VAL A 58 -6.96 -13.31 -10.97
N ARG A 59 -6.23 -13.84 -10.00
CA ARG A 59 -6.69 -14.97 -9.18
C ARG A 59 -6.77 -14.57 -7.70
N ILE A 60 -7.85 -14.97 -7.07
CA ILE A 60 -8.07 -14.80 -5.63
C ILE A 60 -8.15 -16.20 -5.01
N ASN A 61 -7.18 -16.55 -4.16
CA ASN A 61 -7.06 -17.90 -3.58
C ASN A 61 -7.12 -19.00 -4.66
N GLY A 62 -6.44 -18.79 -5.79
CA GLY A 62 -6.40 -19.71 -6.92
C GLY A 62 -7.59 -19.64 -7.88
N PHE A 63 -8.70 -18.96 -7.52
CA PHE A 63 -9.87 -18.81 -8.38
C PHE A 63 -9.74 -17.60 -9.31
N ASP A 64 -9.84 -17.80 -10.60
CA ASP A 64 -9.82 -16.73 -11.58
C ASP A 64 -11.08 -15.86 -11.47
N ILE A 65 -10.89 -14.52 -11.43
CA ILE A 65 -11.99 -13.58 -11.21
C ILE A 65 -12.98 -13.52 -12.38
N LEU A 66 -12.56 -13.87 -13.60
CA LEU A 66 -13.41 -13.87 -14.80
C LEU A 66 -13.98 -15.26 -15.11
N GLU A 67 -13.19 -16.31 -14.92
CA GLU A 67 -13.60 -17.70 -15.22
C GLU A 67 -14.45 -18.31 -14.07
N GLU A 68 -14.09 -18.03 -12.82
CA GLU A 68 -14.76 -18.55 -11.63
C GLU A 68 -15.27 -17.42 -10.68
N PRO A 69 -16.03 -16.43 -11.20
CA PRO A 69 -16.35 -15.19 -10.48
C PRO A 69 -17.08 -15.39 -9.15
N LEU A 70 -17.94 -16.42 -9.04
CA LEU A 70 -18.67 -16.68 -7.81
C LEU A 70 -17.78 -17.24 -6.71
N LYS A 71 -16.78 -18.07 -7.06
CA LYS A 71 -15.83 -18.61 -6.10
C LYS A 71 -14.85 -17.52 -5.64
N ALA A 72 -14.27 -16.78 -6.60
CA ALA A 72 -13.36 -15.68 -6.31
C ALA A 72 -14.02 -14.58 -5.46
N LYS A 73 -15.22 -14.11 -5.84
CA LYS A 73 -15.96 -13.07 -5.11
C LYS A 73 -16.43 -13.51 -3.72
N LYS A 74 -16.55 -14.80 -3.47
CA LYS A 74 -16.87 -15.33 -2.12
C LYS A 74 -15.68 -15.12 -1.16
N GLN A 75 -14.46 -15.16 -1.68
CA GLN A 75 -13.23 -14.95 -0.90
C GLN A 75 -12.91 -13.47 -0.68
N LEU A 76 -13.71 -12.56 -1.29
CA LEU A 76 -13.37 -11.16 -1.42
C LEU A 76 -14.36 -10.24 -0.69
N GLY A 77 -13.83 -9.30 0.10
CA GLY A 77 -14.54 -8.11 0.58
C GLY A 77 -14.01 -6.87 -0.15
N TYR A 78 -14.90 -6.00 -0.61
CA TYR A 78 -14.53 -4.80 -1.34
C TYR A 78 -15.18 -3.55 -0.77
N LEU A 79 -14.34 -2.53 -0.54
CA LEU A 79 -14.75 -1.15 -0.26
C LEU A 79 -14.26 -0.28 -1.42
N PRO A 80 -15.13 0.22 -2.30
CA PRO A 80 -14.77 1.25 -3.27
C PRO A 80 -14.62 2.61 -2.60
N ASP A 81 -13.97 3.58 -3.28
CA ASP A 81 -13.75 4.96 -2.80
C ASP A 81 -15.06 5.60 -2.28
N VAL A 82 -16.15 5.42 -3.02
CA VAL A 82 -17.49 5.80 -2.54
C VAL A 82 -18.23 4.55 -2.09
N PRO A 83 -18.48 4.36 -0.77
CA PRO A 83 -19.18 3.20 -0.25
C PRO A 83 -20.57 3.04 -0.87
N PRO A 84 -20.92 1.86 -1.42
CA PRO A 84 -22.18 1.61 -2.13
C PRO A 84 -23.33 1.37 -1.13
N VAL A 85 -23.58 2.34 -0.26
CA VAL A 85 -24.57 2.22 0.81
C VAL A 85 -25.95 2.74 0.41
N TYR A 86 -27.00 2.06 0.86
CA TYR A 86 -28.39 2.55 0.69
C TYR A 86 -28.70 3.58 1.79
N GLY A 87 -28.71 4.86 1.40
CA GLY A 87 -28.83 5.98 2.33
C GLY A 87 -30.10 6.00 3.18
N ASP A 88 -31.20 5.42 2.69
CA ASP A 88 -32.50 5.40 3.38
C ASP A 88 -32.66 4.23 4.36
N MET A 89 -31.73 3.28 4.34
CA MET A 89 -31.67 2.18 5.32
C MET A 89 -30.95 2.62 6.60
N THR A 90 -31.29 2.00 7.73
CA THR A 90 -30.44 2.04 8.92
C THR A 90 -29.20 1.16 8.70
N VAL A 91 -28.14 1.36 9.50
CA VAL A 91 -26.95 0.52 9.47
C VAL A 91 -27.33 -0.97 9.66
N LYS A 92 -28.24 -1.25 10.60
CA LYS A 92 -28.76 -2.59 10.85
C LYS A 92 -29.36 -3.23 9.59
N GLU A 93 -30.37 -2.57 9.01
CA GLU A 93 -31.08 -3.06 7.82
C GLU A 93 -30.14 -3.28 6.65
N TYR A 94 -29.18 -2.37 6.46
CA TYR A 94 -28.20 -2.51 5.39
C TYR A 94 -27.29 -3.72 5.59
N LEU A 95 -26.75 -3.95 6.80
CA LEU A 95 -25.90 -5.11 7.05
C LEU A 95 -26.68 -6.44 6.94
N GLU A 96 -27.94 -6.48 7.38
CA GLU A 96 -28.83 -7.63 7.20
C GLU A 96 -29.08 -7.90 5.70
N PHE A 97 -29.34 -6.85 4.93
CA PHE A 97 -29.48 -6.92 3.47
C PHE A 97 -28.23 -7.47 2.78
N VAL A 98 -27.04 -7.02 3.18
CA VAL A 98 -25.77 -7.54 2.64
C VAL A 98 -25.57 -9.02 3.00
N CYS A 99 -26.00 -9.44 4.21
CA CYS A 99 -26.00 -10.87 4.57
C CYS A 99 -26.91 -11.71 3.66
N ASP A 100 -28.06 -11.15 3.25
CA ASP A 100 -28.95 -11.82 2.28
C ASP A 100 -28.28 -11.94 0.90
N LEU A 101 -27.67 -10.87 0.41
CA LEU A 101 -26.96 -10.88 -0.88
C LEU A 101 -25.80 -11.89 -0.91
N LYS A 102 -25.01 -11.94 0.16
CA LYS A 102 -23.88 -12.87 0.31
C LYS A 102 -24.31 -14.28 0.73
N LYS A 103 -25.62 -14.52 0.88
CA LYS A 103 -26.21 -15.83 1.26
C LYS A 103 -25.65 -16.39 2.57
N VAL A 104 -25.38 -15.51 3.55
CA VAL A 104 -24.95 -15.91 4.89
C VAL A 104 -26.07 -16.69 5.56
N LYS A 105 -25.75 -17.83 6.19
CA LYS A 105 -26.74 -18.65 6.91
C LYS A 105 -27.38 -17.85 8.03
N LYS A 106 -28.69 -17.97 8.19
CA LYS A 106 -29.45 -17.23 9.22
C LYS A 106 -28.93 -17.46 10.64
N SER A 107 -28.46 -18.68 10.94
CA SER A 107 -27.88 -19.03 12.24
C SER A 107 -26.63 -18.22 12.59
N ASP A 108 -25.87 -17.77 11.61
CA ASP A 108 -24.54 -17.19 11.79
C ASP A 108 -24.59 -15.64 11.76
N ARG A 109 -25.70 -15.08 11.26
CA ARG A 109 -25.83 -13.63 10.99
C ARG A 109 -25.74 -12.77 12.23
N ASP A 110 -26.48 -13.10 13.27
CA ASP A 110 -26.52 -12.27 14.50
C ASP A 110 -25.15 -12.17 15.15
N PHE A 111 -24.42 -13.28 15.20
CA PHE A 111 -23.07 -13.30 15.74
C PHE A 111 -22.11 -12.50 14.85
N MET A 112 -22.14 -12.76 13.54
CA MET A 112 -21.28 -12.08 12.55
C MET A 112 -21.52 -10.56 12.55
N ILE A 113 -22.77 -10.11 12.47
CA ILE A 113 -23.13 -8.68 12.48
C ILE A 113 -22.67 -8.03 13.78
N LYS A 114 -22.88 -8.68 14.93
CA LYS A 114 -22.45 -8.16 16.23
C LYS A 114 -20.93 -7.99 16.31
N ASP A 115 -20.17 -8.96 15.85
CA ASP A 115 -18.71 -8.90 15.82
C ASP A 115 -18.21 -7.79 14.87
N ILE A 116 -18.78 -7.71 13.66
CA ILE A 116 -18.46 -6.66 12.68
C ILE A 116 -18.77 -5.25 13.22
N VAL A 117 -19.93 -5.06 13.83
CA VAL A 117 -20.36 -3.78 14.43
C VAL A 117 -19.41 -3.37 15.56
N ALA A 118 -18.96 -4.32 16.39
CA ALA A 118 -17.97 -4.07 17.43
C ALA A 118 -16.61 -3.71 16.83
N THR A 119 -16.12 -4.47 15.85
CA THR A 119 -14.83 -4.27 15.17
C THR A 119 -14.78 -2.91 14.47
N THR A 120 -15.85 -2.52 13.77
CA THR A 120 -15.94 -1.25 13.03
C THR A 120 -16.39 -0.06 13.89
N LYS A 121 -16.70 -0.28 15.17
CA LYS A 121 -17.21 0.73 16.12
C LYS A 121 -18.47 1.44 15.61
N LEU A 122 -19.45 0.68 15.14
CA LEU A 122 -20.73 1.18 14.64
C LEU A 122 -21.88 1.10 15.67
N GLY A 123 -21.60 0.66 16.90
CA GLY A 123 -22.63 0.42 17.93
C GLY A 123 -23.55 1.61 18.17
N ASP A 124 -22.98 2.82 18.35
CA ASP A 124 -23.72 4.05 18.65
C ASP A 124 -24.64 4.52 17.51
N VAL A 125 -24.35 4.09 16.28
CA VAL A 125 -25.10 4.49 15.08
C VAL A 125 -25.86 3.32 14.44
N TYR A 126 -25.86 2.14 15.05
CA TYR A 126 -26.40 0.90 14.46
C TYR A 126 -27.86 1.02 14.02
N LYS A 127 -28.67 1.79 14.75
CA LYS A 127 -30.08 2.04 14.43
C LYS A 127 -30.31 3.36 13.67
N ARG A 128 -29.26 4.09 13.31
CA ARG A 128 -29.37 5.35 12.59
C ARG A 128 -29.45 5.11 11.08
N ILE A 129 -30.19 6.00 10.40
CA ILE A 129 -30.29 6.04 8.94
C ILE A 129 -28.95 6.49 8.37
N ILE A 130 -28.43 5.77 7.35
CA ILE A 130 -27.07 5.92 6.82
C ILE A 130 -26.84 7.32 6.21
N LYS A 131 -27.82 7.92 5.52
CA LYS A 131 -27.68 9.28 4.94
C LYS A 131 -27.40 10.35 6.01
N ASN A 132 -27.81 10.14 7.25
CA ASN A 132 -27.60 11.07 8.36
C ASN A 132 -26.27 10.87 9.09
N LEU A 133 -25.41 9.95 8.62
CA LEU A 133 -24.11 9.69 9.18
C LEU A 133 -23.05 10.63 8.59
N SER A 134 -22.00 10.94 9.38
CA SER A 134 -20.79 11.59 8.85
C SER A 134 -20.10 10.74 7.79
N LYS A 135 -19.20 11.33 7.01
CA LYS A 135 -18.41 10.60 6.00
C LYS A 135 -17.65 9.44 6.63
N GLY A 136 -17.00 9.66 7.79
CA GLY A 136 -16.25 8.61 8.49
C GLY A 136 -17.12 7.45 8.95
N TYR A 137 -18.33 7.71 9.45
CA TYR A 137 -19.26 6.62 9.76
C TYR A 137 -19.72 5.87 8.52
N ARG A 138 -20.01 6.56 7.41
CA ARG A 138 -20.36 5.89 6.14
C ARG A 138 -19.21 5.02 5.62
N GLN A 139 -17.96 5.50 5.76
CA GLN A 139 -16.78 4.72 5.40
C GLN A 139 -16.67 3.44 6.26
N ARG A 140 -16.91 3.55 7.59
CA ARG A 140 -16.96 2.37 8.48
C ARG A 140 -18.09 1.41 8.14
N VAL A 141 -19.26 1.90 7.70
CA VAL A 141 -20.34 1.05 7.18
C VAL A 141 -19.89 0.33 5.91
N GLY A 142 -19.15 1.01 5.04
CA GLY A 142 -18.54 0.40 3.85
C GLY A 142 -17.53 -0.69 4.18
N VAL A 143 -16.67 -0.49 5.20
CA VAL A 143 -15.77 -1.56 5.70
C VAL A 143 -16.60 -2.70 6.30
N ALA A 144 -17.63 -2.39 7.09
CA ALA A 144 -18.48 -3.41 7.70
C ALA A 144 -19.15 -4.31 6.66
N GLN A 145 -19.67 -3.75 5.55
CA GLN A 145 -20.25 -4.53 4.47
C GLN A 145 -19.20 -5.40 3.75
N ALA A 146 -17.96 -4.93 3.61
CA ALA A 146 -16.89 -5.73 3.03
C ALA A 146 -16.59 -6.98 3.87
N LEU A 147 -16.67 -6.86 5.20
CA LEU A 147 -16.43 -7.96 6.16
C LEU A 147 -17.54 -9.00 6.21
N ILE A 148 -18.75 -8.70 5.75
CA ILE A 148 -19.86 -9.69 5.73
C ILE A 148 -19.44 -10.91 4.90
N GLY A 149 -19.64 -12.10 5.45
CA GLY A 149 -19.25 -13.37 4.82
C GLY A 149 -17.86 -13.83 5.16
N ASP A 150 -17.14 -13.12 6.04
CA ASP A 150 -15.79 -13.44 6.52
C ASP A 150 -14.80 -13.76 5.37
N PRO A 151 -14.52 -12.78 4.47
CA PRO A 151 -13.69 -13.02 3.31
C PRO A 151 -12.21 -13.12 3.71
N ASP A 152 -11.44 -13.96 3.03
CA ASP A 152 -9.99 -14.07 3.26
C ASP A 152 -9.23 -12.83 2.81
N VAL A 153 -9.77 -12.13 1.80
CA VAL A 153 -9.13 -10.98 1.13
C VAL A 153 -10.00 -9.74 1.25
N LEU A 154 -9.40 -8.61 1.61
CA LEU A 154 -10.04 -7.30 1.62
C LEU A 154 -9.35 -6.37 0.63
N ILE A 155 -10.13 -5.78 -0.28
CA ILE A 155 -9.67 -4.72 -1.19
C ILE A 155 -10.35 -3.42 -0.75
N LEU A 156 -9.54 -2.39 -0.39
CA LEU A 156 -10.01 -1.12 0.13
C LEU A 156 -9.49 0.02 -0.78
N ASP A 157 -10.39 0.65 -1.53
CA ASP A 157 -10.01 1.74 -2.43
C ASP A 157 -10.17 3.07 -1.71
N GLU A 158 -9.05 3.79 -1.48
CA GLU A 158 -8.96 5.09 -0.79
C GLU A 158 -9.74 5.14 0.55
N PRO A 159 -9.52 4.19 1.50
CA PRO A 159 -10.36 4.02 2.70
C PRO A 159 -10.35 5.23 3.64
N THR A 160 -9.36 6.10 3.54
CA THR A 160 -9.15 7.30 4.38
C THR A 160 -9.52 8.61 3.68
N SER A 161 -9.92 8.53 2.39
CA SER A 161 -10.18 9.71 1.56
C SER A 161 -11.21 10.66 2.17
N GLY A 162 -10.80 11.93 2.41
CA GLY A 162 -11.64 13.01 2.91
C GLY A 162 -12.17 12.80 4.34
N LEU A 163 -11.45 12.03 5.15
CA LEU A 163 -11.64 11.93 6.59
C LEU A 163 -10.82 13.01 7.31
N ASP A 164 -11.24 13.39 8.52
CA ASP A 164 -10.44 14.24 9.38
C ASP A 164 -9.26 13.44 10.01
N PRO A 165 -8.21 14.13 10.53
CA PRO A 165 -7.01 13.45 11.06
C PRO A 165 -7.31 12.39 12.12
N LYS A 166 -8.28 12.63 13.01
CA LYS A 166 -8.67 11.66 14.03
C LYS A 166 -9.31 10.41 13.41
N GLN A 167 -10.19 10.61 12.43
CA GLN A 167 -10.85 9.52 11.73
C GLN A 167 -9.86 8.71 10.88
N ILE A 168 -8.84 9.36 10.30
CA ILE A 168 -7.74 8.68 9.59
C ILE A 168 -7.01 7.74 10.56
N MET A 169 -6.58 8.22 11.74
CA MET A 169 -5.93 7.38 12.74
C MET A 169 -6.80 6.18 13.15
N GLU A 170 -8.09 6.42 13.39
CA GLU A 170 -9.03 5.36 13.78
C GLU A 170 -9.25 4.32 12.64
N MET A 171 -9.24 4.76 11.38
CA MET A 171 -9.34 3.88 10.21
C MET A 171 -8.06 3.05 10.03
N ARG A 172 -6.89 3.65 10.20
CA ARG A 172 -5.59 2.95 10.19
C ARG A 172 -5.55 1.84 11.24
N ASP A 173 -5.95 2.15 12.49
CA ASP A 173 -6.03 1.16 13.55
C ASP A 173 -7.02 0.02 13.22
N LEU A 174 -8.12 0.33 12.55
CA LEU A 174 -9.07 -0.66 12.08
C LEU A 174 -8.41 -1.58 11.04
N ILE A 175 -7.76 -1.01 10.02
CA ILE A 175 -7.10 -1.78 8.94
C ILE A 175 -5.99 -2.68 9.52
N LYS A 176 -5.15 -2.17 10.43
CA LYS A 176 -4.12 -2.97 11.13
C LYS A 176 -4.72 -4.17 11.88
N ARG A 177 -5.87 -3.98 12.53
CA ARG A 177 -6.56 -5.11 13.21
C ARG A 177 -7.12 -6.12 12.21
N LEU A 178 -7.66 -5.65 11.08
CA LEU A 178 -8.18 -6.52 10.03
C LEU A 178 -7.06 -7.34 9.38
N GLY A 179 -5.89 -6.75 9.14
CA GLY A 179 -4.73 -7.44 8.58
C GLY A 179 -4.21 -8.62 9.41
N LYS A 180 -4.58 -8.71 10.71
CA LYS A 180 -4.26 -9.89 11.53
C LYS A 180 -5.05 -11.14 11.15
N LYS A 181 -6.14 -11.01 10.43
CA LYS A 181 -7.06 -12.10 10.05
C LYS A 181 -7.26 -12.22 8.55
N HIS A 182 -7.04 -11.13 7.82
CA HIS A 182 -7.34 -11.02 6.39
C HIS A 182 -6.09 -10.56 5.65
N THR A 183 -5.93 -11.00 4.42
CA THR A 183 -5.02 -10.37 3.46
C THR A 183 -5.63 -9.05 3.02
N VAL A 184 -4.89 -7.95 3.10
CA VAL A 184 -5.43 -6.63 2.79
C VAL A 184 -4.63 -5.97 1.68
N ILE A 185 -5.30 -5.46 0.67
CA ILE A 185 -4.73 -4.49 -0.26
C ILE A 185 -5.52 -3.20 -0.17
N LEU A 186 -4.83 -2.09 0.01
CA LEU A 186 -5.46 -0.78 0.07
C LEU A 186 -4.80 0.20 -0.90
N SER A 187 -5.61 1.03 -1.56
CA SER A 187 -5.08 2.12 -2.36
C SER A 187 -5.00 3.41 -1.55
N SER A 188 -4.00 4.23 -1.85
CA SER A 188 -3.91 5.61 -1.38
C SER A 188 -3.05 6.44 -2.33
N HIS A 189 -3.21 7.76 -2.26
CA HIS A 189 -2.31 8.72 -2.89
C HIS A 189 -1.43 9.42 -1.84
N ILE A 190 -1.58 9.09 -0.54
CA ILE A 190 -0.87 9.69 0.59
C ILE A 190 0.10 8.66 1.16
N LEU A 191 1.38 8.87 0.92
CA LEU A 191 2.44 7.95 1.30
C LEU A 191 2.52 7.73 2.82
N GLY A 192 2.43 8.80 3.62
CA GLY A 192 2.48 8.72 5.08
C GLY A 192 1.35 7.89 5.70
N GLU A 193 0.22 7.70 4.97
CA GLU A 193 -0.85 6.81 5.43
C GLU A 193 -0.51 5.34 5.20
N VAL A 194 0.09 5.04 4.05
CA VAL A 194 0.41 3.67 3.63
C VAL A 194 1.60 3.13 4.41
N SER A 195 2.64 3.95 4.60
CA SER A 195 3.87 3.57 5.30
C SER A 195 3.66 3.18 6.77
N GLU A 196 2.62 3.71 7.42
CA GLU A 196 2.32 3.35 8.80
C GLU A 196 1.51 2.05 8.95
N ILE A 197 0.88 1.56 7.88
CA ILE A 197 -0.08 0.45 7.93
C ILE A 197 0.47 -0.79 7.23
N CYS A 198 1.16 -0.61 6.09
CA CYS A 198 1.46 -1.67 5.15
C CYS A 198 2.81 -2.31 5.41
N ASP A 199 2.88 -3.62 5.18
CA ASP A 199 4.12 -4.40 5.22
C ASP A 199 4.96 -4.12 3.96
N ARG A 200 4.27 -3.90 2.82
CA ARG A 200 4.87 -3.62 1.52
C ARG A 200 4.04 -2.59 0.74
N ILE A 201 4.73 -1.80 -0.08
CA ILE A 201 4.13 -0.76 -0.92
C ILE A 201 4.43 -1.07 -2.39
N ILE A 202 3.39 -1.09 -3.20
CA ILE A 202 3.47 -1.15 -4.67
C ILE A 202 3.19 0.26 -5.18
N ILE A 203 4.16 0.87 -5.86
CA ILE A 203 4.02 2.20 -6.45
C ILE A 203 3.63 2.06 -7.92
N ILE A 204 2.50 2.64 -8.29
CA ILE A 204 2.02 2.70 -9.68
C ILE A 204 2.08 4.11 -10.22
N ASN A 205 2.57 4.27 -11.44
CA ASN A 205 2.56 5.54 -12.17
C ASN A 205 2.26 5.29 -13.66
N LYS A 206 1.35 6.10 -14.23
CA LYS A 206 0.94 6.00 -15.65
C LYS A 206 0.59 4.57 -16.09
N GLY A 207 -0.09 3.83 -15.22
CA GLY A 207 -0.53 2.46 -15.48
C GLY A 207 0.52 1.37 -15.28
N LYS A 208 1.75 1.69 -14.87
CA LYS A 208 2.85 0.74 -14.68
C LYS A 208 3.29 0.69 -13.22
N ILE A 209 3.69 -0.48 -12.73
CA ILE A 209 4.38 -0.61 -11.45
C ILE A 209 5.80 -0.08 -11.63
N VAL A 210 6.19 0.87 -10.79
CA VAL A 210 7.50 1.51 -10.83
C VAL A 210 8.39 1.14 -9.64
N ALA A 211 7.80 0.63 -8.54
CA ALA A 211 8.51 0.03 -7.42
C ALA A 211 7.56 -0.90 -6.63
N SER A 212 8.13 -1.91 -5.95
CA SER A 212 7.37 -2.84 -5.10
C SER A 212 8.30 -3.40 -4.03
N ASP A 213 8.33 -2.78 -2.84
CA ASP A 213 9.23 -3.17 -1.75
C ASP A 213 8.65 -2.82 -0.37
N SER A 214 9.31 -3.30 0.69
CA SER A 214 9.01 -2.87 2.05
C SER A 214 9.28 -1.37 2.24
N THR A 215 8.69 -0.79 3.27
CA THR A 215 8.90 0.62 3.60
C THR A 215 10.38 0.93 3.86
N GLU A 216 11.09 0.01 4.55
CA GLU A 216 12.51 0.14 4.87
C GLU A 216 13.38 0.08 3.61
N GLU A 217 13.08 -0.83 2.69
CA GLU A 217 13.82 -0.97 1.43
C GLU A 217 13.60 0.24 0.52
N LEU A 218 12.35 0.70 0.39
CA LEU A 218 12.05 1.95 -0.33
C LEU A 218 12.77 3.16 0.26
N MET A 219 12.86 3.25 1.60
CA MET A 219 13.65 4.29 2.27
C MET A 219 15.15 4.15 1.98
N SER A 220 15.68 2.93 1.94
CA SER A 220 17.09 2.69 1.65
C SER A 220 17.47 3.09 0.21
N MET A 221 16.54 2.89 -0.74
CA MET A 221 16.70 3.33 -2.14
C MET A 221 16.86 4.85 -2.27
N ALA A 222 16.32 5.63 -1.33
CA ALA A 222 16.47 7.09 -1.34
C ALA A 222 17.91 7.57 -1.12
N GLY A 223 18.80 6.66 -0.74
CA GLY A 223 20.17 6.99 -0.36
C GLY A 223 20.20 7.78 0.95
N ASN A 224 20.62 7.14 2.05
CA ASN A 224 20.81 7.76 3.37
C ASN A 224 22.00 8.76 3.42
N SER A 225 22.22 9.49 2.35
CA SER A 225 23.40 10.38 2.24
C SER A 225 23.12 11.82 2.69
N ALA A 226 21.91 12.17 3.09
CA ALA A 226 21.61 13.51 3.59
C ALA A 226 21.60 13.56 5.12
N GLN A 227 22.31 14.54 5.70
CA GLN A 227 22.37 14.79 7.13
C GLN A 227 21.95 16.25 7.41
N LEU A 228 21.18 16.45 8.47
CA LEU A 228 20.97 17.77 9.05
C LEU A 228 21.95 17.95 10.21
N ALA A 229 22.84 18.94 10.07
CA ALA A 229 23.79 19.32 11.10
C ALA A 229 23.43 20.70 11.63
N THR A 230 23.10 20.81 12.94
CA THR A 230 22.98 22.12 13.59
C THR A 230 24.33 22.49 14.20
N ILE A 231 24.88 23.59 13.75
CA ILE A 231 26.19 24.11 14.19
C ILE A 231 26.03 25.46 14.90
N LYS A 232 27.02 25.85 15.68
CA LYS A 232 27.12 27.20 16.28
C LYS A 232 28.35 27.90 15.78
N GLY A 233 28.18 29.11 15.22
CA GLY A 233 29.30 29.94 14.72
C GLY A 233 29.17 30.24 13.23
N ASP A 234 30.29 30.23 12.49
CA ASP A 234 30.34 30.64 11.09
C ASP A 234 29.84 29.49 10.16
N PRO A 235 28.64 29.60 9.56
CA PRO A 235 28.11 28.57 8.68
C PRO A 235 28.81 28.54 7.31
N TYR A 236 29.35 29.67 6.84
CA TYR A 236 30.02 29.75 5.55
C TYR A 236 31.33 28.99 5.55
N ARG A 237 32.11 29.12 6.64
CA ARG A 237 33.32 28.34 6.85
C ARG A 237 33.05 26.84 6.92
N ALA A 238 31.99 26.45 7.63
CA ALA A 238 31.55 25.04 7.67
C ALA A 238 31.21 24.51 6.28
N VAL A 239 30.44 25.27 5.49
CA VAL A 239 30.07 24.91 4.12
C VAL A 239 31.28 24.77 3.21
N GLU A 240 32.24 25.71 3.27
CA GLU A 240 33.48 25.68 2.48
C GLU A 240 34.25 24.40 2.77
N LYS A 241 34.50 24.11 4.03
CA LYS A 241 35.28 22.94 4.46
C LYS A 241 34.63 21.61 4.17
N LEU A 242 33.32 21.51 4.34
CA LEU A 242 32.59 20.28 3.98
C LEU A 242 32.61 20.01 2.47
N ARG A 243 32.60 21.06 1.63
CA ARG A 243 32.67 20.91 0.17
C ARG A 243 34.02 20.43 -0.36
N GLU A 244 35.09 20.49 0.43
CA GLU A 244 36.41 19.97 0.07
C GLU A 244 36.43 18.44 0.00
N TRP A 245 35.46 17.77 0.63
CA TRP A 245 35.39 16.32 0.66
C TRP A 245 34.67 15.74 -0.57
N SER A 246 35.34 14.84 -1.29
CA SER A 246 34.79 14.18 -2.48
C SER A 246 33.58 13.32 -2.19
N ALA A 247 33.36 12.85 -0.96
CA ALA A 247 32.21 12.10 -0.52
C ALA A 247 30.93 12.96 -0.34
N ILE A 248 31.06 14.29 -0.35
CA ILE A 248 29.97 15.24 -0.16
C ILE A 248 29.57 15.82 -1.52
N SER A 249 28.32 15.63 -1.90
CA SER A 249 27.76 16.12 -3.16
C SER A 249 27.26 17.56 -3.07
N SER A 250 26.67 17.95 -1.94
CA SER A 250 26.23 19.33 -1.73
C SER A 250 26.10 19.68 -0.24
N VAL A 251 26.25 20.98 0.06
CA VAL A 251 26.02 21.56 1.39
C VAL A 251 25.25 22.86 1.22
N ILE A 252 24.11 22.96 1.96
CA ILE A 252 23.20 24.11 1.91
C ILE A 252 22.92 24.57 3.35
N ILE A 253 22.97 25.90 3.58
CA ILE A 253 22.44 26.49 4.82
C ILE A 253 20.90 26.48 4.69
N GLU A 254 20.23 25.68 5.50
CA GLU A 254 18.77 25.51 5.42
C GLU A 254 18.06 26.57 6.28
N ASN A 255 18.55 26.80 7.51
CA ASN A 255 18.02 27.82 8.42
C ASN A 255 19.09 28.58 9.14
N ASP A 256 18.82 29.88 9.39
CA ASP A 256 19.45 30.70 10.41
C ASP A 256 18.47 30.80 11.59
N ASN A 257 18.84 30.25 12.75
CA ASN A 257 17.94 30.18 13.91
C ASN A 257 17.93 31.50 14.72
N ASN A 258 18.65 32.53 14.24
CA ASN A 258 18.76 33.87 14.87
C ASN A 258 19.31 33.89 16.33
N ASP A 259 19.94 32.79 16.75
CA ASP A 259 20.60 32.65 18.08
C ASP A 259 22.10 32.32 17.96
N GLY A 260 22.65 32.49 16.76
CA GLY A 260 24.03 32.12 16.41
C GLY A 260 24.21 30.65 16.07
N THR A 261 23.10 29.93 15.90
CA THR A 261 23.10 28.55 15.38
C THR A 261 22.50 28.49 13.98
N TYR A 262 22.98 27.53 13.19
CA TYR A 262 22.59 27.33 11.78
C TYR A 262 22.37 25.88 11.52
N ASP A 263 21.32 25.59 10.72
CA ASP A 263 21.01 24.25 10.24
C ASP A 263 21.62 24.08 8.83
N LEU A 264 22.52 23.11 8.70
CA LEU A 264 23.18 22.76 7.44
C LEU A 264 22.58 21.44 6.94
N LYS A 265 22.07 21.45 5.71
CA LYS A 265 21.74 20.22 4.98
C LYS A 265 22.97 19.78 4.20
N VAL A 266 23.53 18.64 4.59
CA VAL A 266 24.72 18.04 3.96
C VAL A 266 24.31 16.81 3.21
N MET A 267 24.60 16.72 1.93
CA MET A 267 24.29 15.58 1.08
C MET A 267 25.59 14.86 0.69
N GLY A 268 25.65 13.57 0.95
CA GLY A 268 26.73 12.70 0.49
C GLY A 268 26.47 12.13 -0.91
N ASN A 269 27.48 11.50 -1.48
CA ASN A 269 27.29 10.66 -2.67
C ASN A 269 26.53 9.39 -2.30
N GLU A 270 25.93 8.75 -3.28
CA GLU A 270 25.12 7.55 -3.11
C GLU A 270 25.90 6.44 -2.37
N GLY A 271 25.31 5.91 -1.30
CA GLY A 271 25.94 4.87 -0.47
C GLY A 271 27.03 5.35 0.50
N SER A 272 27.34 6.65 0.58
CA SER A 272 28.38 7.19 1.48
C SER A 272 27.81 7.56 2.85
N ASP A 273 28.38 7.03 3.93
CA ASP A 273 28.13 7.52 5.28
C ASP A 273 29.01 8.74 5.56
N ILE A 274 28.41 9.94 5.57
CA ILE A 274 29.11 11.20 5.75
C ILE A 274 29.13 11.71 7.19
N ARG A 275 28.58 10.95 8.16
CA ARG A 275 28.46 11.40 9.56
C ARG A 275 29.80 11.64 10.21
N GLU A 276 30.74 10.71 10.02
CA GLU A 276 32.11 10.85 10.55
C GLU A 276 32.84 12.04 9.92
N ILE A 277 32.66 12.27 8.62
CA ILE A 277 33.25 13.39 7.88
C ILE A 277 32.73 14.71 8.45
N ILE A 278 31.42 14.85 8.64
CA ILE A 278 30.82 16.06 9.22
C ILE A 278 31.38 16.31 10.62
N PHE A 279 31.40 15.27 11.47
CA PHE A 279 31.90 15.39 12.83
C PHE A 279 33.38 15.81 12.86
N ALA A 280 34.25 15.13 12.11
CA ALA A 280 35.67 15.39 12.05
C ALA A 280 35.96 16.83 11.54
N THR A 281 35.31 17.23 10.44
CA THR A 281 35.44 18.57 9.88
C THR A 281 35.04 19.65 10.88
N MET A 282 33.92 19.48 11.57
CA MET A 282 33.47 20.44 12.58
C MET A 282 34.44 20.53 13.77
N ALA A 283 35.02 19.39 14.18
CA ALA A 283 36.00 19.33 15.26
C ALA A 283 37.33 20.01 14.88
N GLU A 284 37.85 19.75 13.67
CA GLU A 284 39.06 20.39 13.14
C GLU A 284 38.92 21.92 13.02
N GLU A 285 37.78 22.38 12.56
CA GLU A 285 37.51 23.81 12.39
C GLU A 285 37.06 24.51 13.68
N HIS A 286 37.00 23.76 14.79
CA HIS A 286 36.53 24.24 16.09
C HIS A 286 35.12 24.85 16.06
N ILE A 287 34.25 24.32 15.20
CA ILE A 287 32.85 24.69 15.08
C ILE A 287 32.02 23.73 15.92
N PRO A 288 31.33 24.18 16.98
CA PRO A 288 30.50 23.30 17.79
C PRO A 288 29.34 22.68 16.98
N LEU A 289 29.33 21.33 16.89
CA LEU A 289 28.24 20.57 16.33
C LEU A 289 27.23 20.26 17.45
N LEU A 290 26.05 20.85 17.39
CA LEU A 290 25.02 20.74 18.43
C LEU A 290 24.06 19.57 18.18
N MET A 291 23.82 19.27 16.89
CA MET A 291 22.95 18.18 16.48
C MET A 291 23.44 17.62 15.14
N LEU A 292 23.39 16.30 15.02
CA LEU A 292 23.57 15.61 13.75
C LEU A 292 22.47 14.54 13.66
N LYS A 293 21.56 14.68 12.71
CA LYS A 293 20.53 13.69 12.45
C LYS A 293 20.45 13.35 10.98
N PRO A 294 20.18 12.10 10.63
CA PRO A 294 19.87 11.79 9.23
C PRO A 294 18.65 12.62 8.81
N LEU A 295 18.81 13.35 7.72
CA LEU A 295 17.67 13.75 6.91
C LEU A 295 17.32 12.48 6.12
N THR A 296 16.51 11.65 6.73
CA THR A 296 15.81 10.65 5.94
C THR A 296 15.08 11.44 4.88
N SER A 297 15.51 11.29 3.62
CA SER A 297 14.67 11.68 2.49
C SER A 297 13.31 11.10 2.83
N GLY A 298 12.32 11.96 3.09
CA GLY A 298 11.01 11.45 3.47
C GLY A 298 10.60 10.47 2.38
N LEU A 299 9.88 9.42 2.72
CA LEU A 299 9.30 8.53 1.70
C LEU A 299 8.65 9.34 0.55
N GLU A 300 8.24 10.59 0.81
CA GLU A 300 7.75 11.53 -0.20
C GLU A 300 8.80 11.88 -1.25
N GLU A 301 10.06 12.06 -0.86
CA GLU A 301 11.13 12.36 -1.81
C GLU A 301 11.48 11.14 -2.67
N VAL A 302 11.48 9.93 -2.06
CA VAL A 302 11.61 8.67 -2.79
C VAL A 302 10.48 8.54 -3.80
N PHE A 303 9.26 8.74 -3.34
CA PHE A 303 8.06 8.67 -4.17
C PHE A 303 8.13 9.65 -5.35
N LEU A 304 8.56 10.89 -5.10
CA LEU A 304 8.72 11.90 -6.16
C LEU A 304 9.83 11.50 -7.13
N LYS A 305 10.97 10.99 -6.66
CA LYS A 305 12.06 10.49 -7.53
C LYS A 305 11.60 9.33 -8.40
N VAL A 306 10.91 8.36 -7.80
CA VAL A 306 10.36 7.18 -8.51
C VAL A 306 9.35 7.61 -9.57
N ILE A 307 8.44 8.53 -9.25
CA ILE A 307 7.41 9.02 -10.19
C ILE A 307 8.03 9.83 -11.33
N ASN A 308 9.06 10.63 -11.04
CA ASN A 308 9.73 11.49 -12.04
C ASN A 308 10.71 10.71 -12.93
N GLY A 309 10.87 9.39 -12.73
CA GLY A 309 11.76 8.56 -13.55
C GLY A 309 13.24 8.77 -13.26
N SER A 310 13.60 9.34 -12.10
CA SER A 310 14.98 9.55 -11.67
C SER A 310 15.65 8.26 -11.15
N PHE A 311 14.90 7.17 -11.05
CA PHE A 311 15.39 5.80 -10.84
C PHE A 311 15.32 5.04 -12.16
N GLU A 312 16.40 5.02 -12.94
CA GLU A 312 16.60 4.00 -13.95
C GLU A 312 16.96 2.69 -13.23
N ASN A 313 16.12 1.66 -13.43
CA ASN A 313 16.33 0.27 -13.01
C ASN A 313 16.19 -0.08 -11.52
N ALA A 314 14.96 -0.19 -11.04
CA ALA A 314 14.68 -1.24 -10.07
C ALA A 314 14.30 -2.52 -10.85
N PRO A 315 14.96 -3.67 -10.64
CA PRO A 315 14.66 -4.91 -11.38
C PRO A 315 13.35 -5.53 -10.86
N VAL A 316 12.21 -4.98 -11.33
CA VAL A 316 10.86 -5.52 -11.00
C VAL A 316 10.66 -6.88 -11.68
N GLU A 317 11.36 -7.16 -12.79
CA GLU A 317 11.17 -8.40 -13.54
C GLU A 317 11.85 -9.64 -12.94
N GLU A 318 12.98 -9.51 -12.22
CA GLU A 318 13.69 -10.66 -11.64
C GLU A 318 13.04 -11.21 -10.38
N GLN A 319 12.45 -10.37 -9.52
CA GLN A 319 11.76 -10.82 -8.30
C GLN A 319 10.43 -11.53 -8.61
N LEU A 320 9.76 -11.17 -9.69
CA LEU A 320 8.52 -11.81 -10.12
C LEU A 320 8.73 -13.20 -10.71
N SER A 321 9.87 -13.45 -11.37
CA SER A 321 10.20 -14.77 -11.94
C SER A 321 10.51 -15.82 -10.86
N ILE A 322 11.06 -15.45 -9.73
CA ILE A 322 11.41 -16.37 -8.62
C ILE A 322 10.14 -16.80 -7.87
N THR A 323 9.21 -15.89 -7.63
CA THR A 323 7.96 -16.18 -6.89
C THR A 323 7.00 -17.08 -7.66
N PHE A 324 7.07 -17.09 -9.00
CA PHE A 324 6.23 -17.95 -9.86
C PHE A 324 6.84 -19.34 -10.13
N ALA A 325 8.14 -19.55 -9.85
CA ALA A 325 8.84 -20.81 -10.12
C ALA A 325 8.71 -21.83 -8.98
N GLU A 326 8.47 -21.41 -7.73
CA GLU A 326 8.39 -22.32 -6.59
C GLU A 326 6.99 -22.91 -6.31
N GLY A 327 5.95 -22.50 -7.06
CA GLY A 327 4.58 -22.98 -6.90
C GLY A 327 4.11 -24.08 -7.88
N GLY A 328 4.97 -24.63 -8.70
CA GLY A 328 4.58 -25.55 -9.76
C GLY A 328 5.43 -26.80 -9.92
N SER A 329 5.42 -27.72 -8.94
CA SER A 329 5.68 -29.14 -9.20
C SER A 329 5.49 -29.97 -7.94
N SER A 330 4.38 -30.65 -7.81
CA SER A 330 4.35 -32.07 -7.42
C SER A 330 2.90 -32.59 -7.54
N ASP A 331 2.85 -33.75 -8.17
CA ASP A 331 1.76 -34.70 -8.16
C ASP A 331 0.63 -34.49 -9.18
N ASP A 332 0.78 -35.19 -10.33
CA ASP A 332 -0.13 -36.25 -10.76
C ASP A 332 0.22 -36.71 -12.20
N GLU A 333 1.30 -37.47 -12.32
CA GLU A 333 1.49 -38.43 -13.42
C GLU A 333 1.91 -39.76 -12.79
N ASP A 334 0.93 -40.54 -12.35
CA ASP A 334 1.01 -42.00 -12.22
C ASP A 334 -0.35 -42.51 -11.72
N THR A 335 -1.22 -42.84 -12.64
CA THR A 335 -2.24 -43.90 -12.51
C THR A 335 -3.18 -43.96 -13.73
N ILE A 336 -2.68 -44.24 -14.92
CA ILE A 336 -3.48 -44.82 -15.99
C ILE A 336 -2.59 -45.76 -16.81
N ARG A 337 -2.26 -46.93 -16.24
CA ARG A 337 -1.89 -48.14 -16.97
C ARG A 337 -2.10 -49.32 -16.04
N GLU A 338 -3.25 -49.91 -16.16
CA GLU A 338 -3.56 -51.31 -15.88
C GLU A 338 -5.07 -51.44 -15.74
N ASN A 339 -5.73 -51.82 -16.82
CA ASN A 339 -6.95 -52.62 -16.89
C ASN A 339 -7.51 -52.59 -18.32
N LYS A 340 -6.83 -53.34 -19.20
CA LYS A 340 -7.39 -53.91 -20.41
C LYS A 340 -6.73 -55.26 -20.56
N GLU A 341 -7.31 -56.25 -19.92
CA GLU A 341 -7.24 -57.70 -20.24
C GLU A 341 -8.02 -58.44 -19.14
N ALA A 342 -9.28 -58.69 -19.41
CA ALA A 342 -10.12 -59.81 -18.97
C ALA A 342 -11.59 -59.42 -19.14
N ASP A 343 -12.12 -59.75 -20.28
CA ASP A 343 -13.28 -60.60 -20.41
C ASP A 343 -13.64 -60.74 -21.91
N GLU A 344 -13.51 -61.97 -22.34
CA GLU A 344 -14.24 -62.50 -23.48
C GLU A 344 -15.71 -62.57 -23.19
#